data_f594bc527f05cfa1b8661114a602ca42
#
_entry.id   f594bc527f05cfa1b8661114a602ca42
#
_cell.length_a   1.000
_cell.length_b   1.000
_cell.length_c   1.000
_cell.angle_alpha   90.00
_cell.angle_beta   90.00
_cell.angle_gamma   90.00
#
_symmetry.space_group_name_H-M   'P 1'
#
loop_
_entity.id
_entity.type
_entity.pdbx_description
1 polymer ?
#
loop_
_entity_poly.entity_id
_entity_poly.type
_entity_poly.pdbx_seq_one_letter_code
_entity_poly.pdbx_strand_id
1 'polypeptide(L)'
;MISTLLSIIKIVFLLGLLIGIHETGHFLVAKLCKVKVNEFAIGFGPTIWKKQKNNTEYELRLIPLGGFVRMEGEEERSEEEGSFSKASIPKRIAIVAAGAIVNIVFAIIVYFILFATMIEIPNNTFAAKINFAAKETGEFVFTTIDGLRMLFTGQTSTAQLIGPVGISEVVAQTQGIKEFIYILAVISISLGVTNLIPFPLLDGGKILLLIIEAIRKKPLKEETEIKIQLLGFAILIVLALVVTYQDIIKIIH
;
A
#
# COMPACT_ATOMS: atom_id res chain seq x y z
N MET A 1 -25.68 11.69 12.63
CA MET A 1 -25.97 11.05 11.33
C MET A 1 -25.13 11.62 10.17
N ILE A 2 -25.21 12.92 9.85
CA ILE A 2 -24.44 13.52 8.74
C ILE A 2 -22.93 13.42 8.97
N SER A 3 -22.46 13.70 10.18
CA SER A 3 -21.03 13.57 10.55
C SER A 3 -20.51 12.13 10.40
N THR A 4 -21.26 11.15 10.85
CA THR A 4 -20.91 9.73 10.74
C THR A 4 -20.83 9.29 9.26
N LEU A 5 -21.79 9.70 8.43
CA LEU A 5 -21.78 9.40 7.01
C LEU A 5 -20.56 10.02 6.31
N LEU A 6 -20.25 11.28 6.63
CA LEU A 6 -19.08 11.96 6.08
C LEU A 6 -17.76 11.26 6.48
N SER A 7 -17.65 10.79 7.73
CA SER A 7 -16.49 10.03 8.20
C SER A 7 -16.33 8.72 7.41
N ILE A 8 -17.42 7.98 7.22
CA ILE A 8 -17.40 6.75 6.41
C ILE A 8 -16.93 7.04 4.99
N ILE A 9 -17.45 8.09 4.36
CA ILE A 9 -17.06 8.50 3.00
C ILE A 9 -15.56 8.83 2.94
N LYS A 10 -15.04 9.59 3.92
CA LYS A 10 -13.59 9.93 3.99
C LYS A 10 -12.73 8.67 4.08
N ILE A 11 -13.09 7.71 4.95
CA ILE A 11 -12.34 6.47 5.17
C ILE A 11 -12.35 5.63 3.89
N VAL A 12 -13.54 5.40 3.32
CA VAL A 12 -13.71 4.60 2.10
C VAL A 12 -12.96 5.22 0.92
N PHE A 13 -13.06 6.55 0.77
CA PHE A 13 -12.32 7.27 -0.28
C PHE A 13 -10.80 7.16 -0.10
N LEU A 14 -10.30 7.39 1.13
CA LEU A 14 -8.87 7.33 1.44
C LEU A 14 -8.30 5.93 1.15
N LEU A 15 -8.92 4.89 1.70
CA LEU A 15 -8.46 3.52 1.51
C LEU A 15 -8.56 3.08 0.04
N GLY A 16 -9.70 3.35 -0.60
CA GLY A 16 -9.89 3.01 -2.02
C GLY A 16 -8.88 3.71 -2.93
N LEU A 17 -8.57 4.99 -2.67
CA LEU A 17 -7.57 5.75 -3.41
C LEU A 17 -6.16 5.16 -3.22
N LEU A 18 -5.74 4.90 -1.98
CA LEU A 18 -4.39 4.41 -1.68
C LEU A 18 -4.15 3.00 -2.21
N ILE A 19 -5.15 2.13 -2.12
CA ILE A 19 -5.07 0.79 -2.69
C ILE A 19 -5.09 0.87 -4.22
N GLY A 20 -5.96 1.70 -4.81
CA GLY A 20 -5.98 1.91 -6.25
C GLY A 20 -4.65 2.42 -6.81
N ILE A 21 -3.96 3.31 -6.09
CA ILE A 21 -2.61 3.79 -6.43
C ILE A 21 -1.60 2.65 -6.36
N HIS A 22 -1.66 1.83 -5.31
CA HIS A 22 -0.81 0.66 -5.11
C HIS A 22 -0.96 -0.34 -6.27
N GLU A 23 -2.17 -0.76 -6.55
CA GLU A 23 -2.47 -1.70 -7.65
C GLU A 23 -2.07 -1.13 -9.03
N THR A 24 -2.23 0.18 -9.21
CA THR A 24 -1.78 0.87 -10.42
C THR A 24 -0.26 0.77 -10.59
N GLY A 25 0.51 0.77 -9.51
CA GLY A 25 1.95 0.53 -9.53
C GLY A 25 2.30 -0.82 -10.14
N HIS A 26 1.73 -1.90 -9.62
CA HIS A 26 1.91 -3.26 -10.17
C HIS A 26 1.49 -3.34 -11.63
N PHE A 27 0.31 -2.82 -11.95
CA PHE A 27 -0.24 -2.83 -13.30
C PHE A 27 0.69 -2.15 -14.31
N LEU A 28 1.14 -0.93 -14.02
CA LEU A 28 1.97 -0.16 -14.93
C LEU A 28 3.32 -0.85 -15.20
N VAL A 29 3.98 -1.34 -14.15
CA VAL A 29 5.28 -2.00 -14.29
C VAL A 29 5.14 -3.38 -14.94
N ALA A 30 4.05 -4.12 -14.68
CA ALA A 30 3.75 -5.37 -15.40
C ALA A 30 3.62 -5.12 -16.92
N LYS A 31 2.87 -4.07 -17.32
CA LYS A 31 2.75 -3.69 -18.73
C LYS A 31 4.09 -3.25 -19.34
N LEU A 32 4.91 -2.47 -18.62
CA LEU A 32 6.25 -2.07 -19.07
C LEU A 32 7.18 -3.29 -19.24
N CYS A 33 7.06 -4.28 -18.37
CA CYS A 33 7.81 -5.54 -18.44
C CYS A 33 7.26 -6.52 -19.49
N LYS A 34 6.16 -6.16 -20.18
CA LYS A 34 5.44 -6.98 -21.17
C LYS A 34 4.83 -8.26 -20.55
N VAL A 35 4.47 -8.21 -19.27
CA VAL A 35 3.70 -9.27 -18.62
C VAL A 35 2.22 -9.08 -18.93
N LYS A 36 1.54 -10.18 -19.26
CA LYS A 36 0.10 -10.17 -19.52
C LYS A 36 -0.65 -9.92 -18.22
N VAL A 37 -1.48 -8.87 -18.23
CA VAL A 37 -2.42 -8.57 -17.13
C VAL A 37 -3.80 -8.94 -17.61
N ASN A 38 -4.39 -9.94 -16.96
CA ASN A 38 -5.71 -10.47 -17.29
C ASN A 38 -6.80 -9.60 -16.70
N GLU A 39 -6.63 -9.15 -15.46
CA GLU A 39 -7.63 -8.38 -14.73
C GLU A 39 -6.96 -7.27 -13.91
N PHE A 40 -7.59 -6.09 -13.91
CA PHE A 40 -7.28 -4.97 -13.02
C PHE A 40 -8.58 -4.53 -12.34
N ALA A 41 -8.69 -4.79 -11.06
CA ALA A 41 -9.91 -4.52 -10.31
C ALA A 41 -9.66 -3.53 -9.16
N ILE A 42 -10.57 -2.56 -9.00
CA ILE A 42 -10.64 -1.70 -7.83
C ILE A 42 -11.89 -2.10 -7.03
N GLY A 43 -11.69 -2.46 -5.77
CA GLY A 43 -12.73 -2.92 -4.86
C GLY A 43 -12.85 -4.44 -4.81
N PHE A 44 -13.76 -4.90 -3.94
CA PHE A 44 -14.16 -6.30 -3.75
C PHE A 44 -15.66 -6.49 -3.94
N GLY A 45 -16.11 -7.75 -3.96
CA GLY A 45 -17.52 -8.11 -4.11
C GLY A 45 -17.99 -8.10 -5.55
N PRO A 46 -19.31 -7.90 -5.78
CA PRO A 46 -19.88 -7.92 -7.12
C PRO A 46 -19.34 -6.81 -8.01
N THR A 47 -19.07 -7.14 -9.28
CA THR A 47 -18.65 -6.17 -10.29
C THR A 47 -19.82 -5.26 -10.66
N ILE A 48 -19.65 -3.94 -10.49
CA ILE A 48 -20.64 -2.91 -10.86
C ILE A 48 -20.37 -2.31 -12.25
N TRP A 49 -19.12 -2.35 -12.68
CA TRP A 49 -18.72 -1.92 -14.02
C TRP A 49 -17.53 -2.73 -14.49
N LYS A 50 -17.52 -3.12 -15.77
CA LYS A 50 -16.38 -3.77 -16.40
C LYS A 50 -16.18 -3.33 -17.84
N LYS A 51 -14.95 -3.31 -18.28
CA LYS A 51 -14.56 -2.99 -19.66
C LYS A 51 -13.31 -3.76 -20.04
N GLN A 52 -13.36 -4.44 -21.16
CA GLN A 52 -12.20 -5.11 -21.73
C GLN A 52 -11.47 -4.18 -22.70
N LYS A 53 -10.15 -4.04 -22.54
CA LYS A 53 -9.27 -3.28 -23.42
C LYS A 53 -7.87 -3.90 -23.44
N ASN A 54 -7.31 -4.12 -24.64
CA ASN A 54 -5.95 -4.65 -24.82
C ASN A 54 -5.67 -5.93 -24.00
N ASN A 55 -6.59 -6.90 -24.06
CA ASN A 55 -6.56 -8.17 -23.34
C ASN A 55 -6.53 -8.06 -21.81
N THR A 56 -6.89 -6.89 -21.26
CA THR A 56 -7.07 -6.70 -19.82
C THR A 56 -8.52 -6.36 -19.54
N GLU A 57 -9.12 -7.04 -18.58
CA GLU A 57 -10.44 -6.72 -18.05
C GLU A 57 -10.25 -5.71 -16.90
N TYR A 58 -10.86 -4.54 -17.04
CA TYR A 58 -10.88 -3.49 -16.03
C TYR A 58 -12.20 -3.58 -15.28
N GLU A 59 -12.15 -3.67 -13.97
CA GLU A 59 -13.34 -3.80 -13.14
C GLU A 59 -13.39 -2.74 -12.04
N LEU A 60 -14.62 -2.26 -11.77
CA LEU A 60 -14.96 -1.55 -10.56
C LEU A 60 -15.96 -2.41 -9.78
N ARG A 61 -15.64 -2.68 -8.52
CA ARG A 61 -16.44 -3.55 -7.65
C ARG A 61 -17.13 -2.75 -6.56
N LEU A 62 -18.18 -3.32 -5.99
CA LEU A 62 -19.12 -2.62 -5.10
C LEU A 62 -18.48 -2.10 -3.81
N ILE A 63 -17.54 -2.83 -3.24
CA ILE A 63 -16.89 -2.50 -1.97
C ILE A 63 -15.51 -1.89 -2.28
N PRO A 64 -15.32 -0.57 -2.20
CA PRO A 64 -14.07 0.09 -2.60
C PRO A 64 -12.97 0.00 -1.51
N LEU A 65 -12.89 -1.14 -0.84
CA LEU A 65 -11.91 -1.46 0.21
C LEU A 65 -10.96 -2.54 -0.28
N GLY A 66 -10.18 -2.23 -1.32
CA GLY A 66 -9.24 -3.18 -1.89
C GLY A 66 -9.08 -3.03 -3.38
N GLY A 67 -8.34 -3.94 -3.97
CA GLY A 67 -8.10 -4.07 -5.39
C GLY A 67 -7.18 -5.24 -5.66
N PHE A 68 -6.99 -5.56 -6.91
CA PHE A 68 -5.99 -6.53 -7.32
C PHE A 68 -5.63 -6.38 -8.79
N VAL A 69 -4.44 -6.83 -9.10
CA VAL A 69 -3.94 -7.00 -10.47
C VAL A 69 -3.68 -8.48 -10.67
N ARG A 70 -4.47 -9.14 -11.53
CA ARG A 70 -4.22 -10.54 -11.86
C ARG A 70 -3.36 -10.65 -13.09
N MET A 71 -2.16 -11.16 -12.93
CA MET A 71 -1.22 -11.40 -14.02
C MET A 71 -1.22 -12.88 -14.41
N GLU A 72 -1.03 -13.12 -15.69
CA GLU A 72 -0.88 -14.50 -16.20
C GLU A 72 0.33 -15.18 -15.55
N GLY A 73 0.13 -16.37 -14.99
CA GLY A 73 1.20 -17.14 -14.37
C GLY A 73 1.69 -16.61 -13.03
N GLU A 74 0.90 -15.79 -12.31
CA GLU A 74 1.26 -15.25 -11.00
C GLU A 74 0.80 -16.17 -9.85
N GLU A 75 -0.45 -16.63 -9.89
CA GLU A 75 -1.02 -17.53 -8.88
C GLU A 75 -0.68 -19.00 -9.21
N GLU A 76 -0.93 -19.39 -10.45
CA GLU A 76 -0.59 -20.71 -10.99
C GLU A 76 0.44 -20.50 -12.09
N ARG A 77 1.51 -21.30 -12.09
CA ARG A 77 2.56 -21.16 -13.10
C ARG A 77 2.03 -21.44 -14.49
N SER A 78 2.36 -20.56 -15.41
CA SER A 78 1.95 -20.65 -16.80
C SER A 78 3.17 -20.70 -17.72
N GLU A 79 3.10 -21.60 -18.71
CA GLU A 79 4.11 -21.71 -19.77
C GLU A 79 3.85 -20.74 -20.93
N GLU A 80 2.82 -19.91 -20.83
CA GLU A 80 2.50 -18.94 -21.86
C GLU A 80 3.56 -17.84 -21.98
N GLU A 81 3.76 -17.38 -23.20
CA GLU A 81 4.65 -16.24 -23.48
C GLU A 81 4.06 -14.97 -22.91
N GLY A 82 4.88 -14.20 -22.15
CA GLY A 82 4.43 -13.02 -21.42
C GLY A 82 3.81 -13.33 -20.06
N SER A 83 3.91 -14.56 -19.55
CA SER A 83 3.50 -14.88 -18.18
C SER A 83 4.48 -14.30 -17.16
N PHE A 84 3.98 -13.98 -15.96
CA PHE A 84 4.78 -13.55 -14.83
C PHE A 84 5.84 -14.59 -14.45
N SER A 85 5.46 -15.88 -14.45
CA SER A 85 6.36 -16.98 -14.11
C SER A 85 7.54 -17.15 -15.07
N LYS A 86 7.39 -16.76 -16.36
CA LYS A 86 8.48 -16.74 -17.36
C LYS A 86 9.29 -15.45 -17.36
N ALA A 87 8.80 -14.38 -16.74
CA ALA A 87 9.54 -13.14 -16.65
C ALA A 87 10.82 -13.35 -15.81
N SER A 88 11.91 -12.67 -16.18
CA SER A 88 13.16 -12.73 -15.41
C SER A 88 12.94 -12.26 -13.97
N ILE A 89 13.69 -12.81 -13.02
CA ILE A 89 13.55 -12.47 -11.60
C ILE A 89 13.61 -10.97 -11.34
N PRO A 90 14.55 -10.18 -11.93
CA PRO A 90 14.55 -8.73 -11.75
C PRO A 90 13.26 -8.05 -12.21
N LYS A 91 12.65 -8.50 -13.31
CA LYS A 91 11.35 -7.97 -13.77
C LYS A 91 10.24 -8.30 -12.78
N ARG A 92 10.19 -9.54 -12.28
CA ARG A 92 9.21 -9.96 -11.26
C ARG A 92 9.36 -9.14 -9.98
N ILE A 93 10.58 -8.93 -9.50
CA ILE A 93 10.85 -8.06 -8.34
C ILE A 93 10.41 -6.63 -8.60
N ALA A 94 10.72 -6.06 -9.77
CA ALA A 94 10.31 -4.71 -10.13
C ALA A 94 8.77 -4.56 -10.15
N ILE A 95 8.06 -5.54 -10.70
CA ILE A 95 6.59 -5.56 -10.72
C ILE A 95 6.03 -5.59 -9.30
N VAL A 96 6.53 -6.51 -8.47
CA VAL A 96 6.03 -6.68 -7.10
C VAL A 96 6.39 -5.47 -6.22
N ALA A 97 7.57 -4.88 -6.36
CA ALA A 97 7.95 -3.69 -5.59
C ALA A 97 7.20 -2.43 -6.02
N ALA A 98 6.63 -2.40 -7.23
CA ALA A 98 6.08 -1.19 -7.83
C ALA A 98 4.88 -0.62 -7.04
N GLY A 99 4.01 -1.46 -6.50
CA GLY A 99 2.87 -1.02 -5.69
C GLY A 99 3.32 -0.20 -4.48
N ALA A 100 4.24 -0.77 -3.71
CA ALA A 100 4.81 -0.14 -2.54
C ALA A 100 5.57 1.15 -2.89
N ILE A 101 6.42 1.11 -3.93
CA ILE A 101 7.21 2.28 -4.38
C ILE A 101 6.29 3.42 -4.83
N VAL A 102 5.23 3.13 -5.57
CA VAL A 102 4.29 4.17 -6.05
C VAL A 102 3.57 4.83 -4.88
N ASN A 103 3.18 4.09 -3.84
CA ASN A 103 2.60 4.67 -2.62
C ASN A 103 3.59 5.59 -1.88
N ILE A 104 4.86 5.20 -1.78
CA ILE A 104 5.90 6.03 -1.16
C ILE A 104 6.10 7.33 -1.98
N VAL A 105 6.25 7.20 -3.30
CA VAL A 105 6.43 8.37 -4.19
C VAL A 105 5.22 9.28 -4.15
N PHE A 106 4.01 8.73 -4.18
CA PHE A 106 2.77 9.49 -4.04
C PHE A 106 2.73 10.26 -2.73
N ALA A 107 3.05 9.61 -1.61
CA ALA A 107 3.10 10.28 -0.31
C ALA A 107 4.06 11.46 -0.29
N ILE A 108 5.28 11.28 -0.81
CA ILE A 108 6.31 12.34 -0.89
C ILE A 108 5.80 13.52 -1.72
N ILE A 109 5.20 13.24 -2.89
CA ILE A 109 4.68 14.28 -3.77
C ILE A 109 3.53 15.05 -3.11
N VAL A 110 2.57 14.34 -2.53
CA VAL A 110 1.40 14.94 -1.88
C VAL A 110 1.82 15.79 -0.68
N TYR A 111 2.75 15.28 0.14
CA TYR A 111 3.27 15.99 1.30
C TYR A 111 4.03 17.27 0.88
N PHE A 112 4.88 17.15 -0.14
CA PHE A 112 5.58 18.31 -0.69
C PHE A 112 4.61 19.38 -1.22
N ILE A 113 3.60 18.98 -2.00
CA ILE A 113 2.59 19.91 -2.52
C ILE A 113 1.83 20.59 -1.38
N LEU A 114 1.44 19.84 -0.35
CA LEU A 114 0.75 20.38 0.82
C LEU A 114 1.55 21.53 1.45
N PHE A 115 2.83 21.31 1.72
CA PHE A 115 3.69 22.32 2.36
C PHE A 115 4.05 23.47 1.42
N ALA A 116 4.21 23.21 0.12
CA ALA A 116 4.52 24.25 -0.86
C ALA A 116 3.34 25.20 -1.13
N THR A 117 2.09 24.69 -1.03
CA THR A 117 0.92 25.43 -1.50
C THR A 117 -0.08 25.81 -0.41
N MET A 118 -0.27 24.94 0.59
CA MET A 118 -1.35 25.08 1.56
C MET A 118 -0.90 25.55 2.94
N ILE A 119 0.39 25.51 3.25
CA ILE A 119 0.93 25.97 4.53
C ILE A 119 1.46 27.39 4.36
N GLU A 120 1.04 28.29 5.24
CA GLU A 120 1.52 29.65 5.30
C GLU A 120 2.82 29.72 6.11
N ILE A 121 3.80 30.42 5.59
CA ILE A 121 5.08 30.68 6.25
C ILE A 121 5.34 32.18 6.36
N PRO A 122 6.08 32.64 7.38
CA PRO A 122 6.32 34.08 7.62
C PRO A 122 6.93 34.82 6.42
N ASN A 123 7.82 34.15 5.69
CA ASN A 123 8.42 34.67 4.46
C ASN A 123 7.78 34.03 3.23
N ASN A 124 6.75 34.67 2.69
CA ASN A 124 5.86 34.10 1.66
C ASN A 124 6.43 34.17 0.21
N THR A 125 7.77 34.20 0.05
CA THR A 125 8.37 34.11 -1.29
C THR A 125 8.29 32.69 -1.85
N PHE A 126 8.20 32.56 -3.17
CA PHE A 126 8.15 31.25 -3.83
C PHE A 126 9.35 30.36 -3.43
N ALA A 127 10.56 30.93 -3.42
CA ALA A 127 11.76 30.19 -3.04
C ALA A 127 11.72 29.72 -1.57
N ALA A 128 11.22 30.54 -0.65
CA ALA A 128 11.09 30.17 0.76
C ALA A 128 10.08 29.02 0.95
N LYS A 129 8.95 29.04 0.22
CA LYS A 129 7.96 27.95 0.24
C LYS A 129 8.53 26.63 -0.24
N ILE A 130 9.27 26.65 -1.35
CA ILE A 130 9.90 25.44 -1.91
C ILE A 130 10.95 24.88 -0.94
N ASN A 131 11.81 25.74 -0.37
CA ASN A 131 12.82 25.30 0.59
C ASN A 131 12.18 24.73 1.86
N PHE A 132 11.11 25.36 2.35
CA PHE A 132 10.35 24.88 3.51
C PHE A 132 9.72 23.51 3.21
N ALA A 133 9.00 23.37 2.09
CA ALA A 133 8.39 22.12 1.69
C ALA A 133 9.42 21.00 1.51
N ALA A 134 10.58 21.29 0.91
CA ALA A 134 11.66 20.31 0.74
C ALA A 134 12.22 19.85 2.10
N LYS A 135 12.43 20.77 3.03
CA LYS A 135 12.90 20.45 4.39
C LYS A 135 11.90 19.56 5.13
N GLU A 136 10.63 19.98 5.21
CA GLU A 136 9.57 19.23 5.89
C GLU A 136 9.37 17.82 5.26
N THR A 137 9.44 17.74 3.92
CA THR A 137 9.35 16.44 3.22
C THR A 137 10.54 15.54 3.55
N GLY A 138 11.74 16.11 3.63
CA GLY A 138 12.93 15.37 4.05
C GLY A 138 12.81 14.84 5.48
N GLU A 139 12.35 15.67 6.41
CA GLU A 139 12.10 15.28 7.81
C GLU A 139 11.01 14.20 7.91
N PHE A 140 9.94 14.31 7.12
CA PHE A 140 8.88 13.29 7.04
C PHE A 140 9.42 11.92 6.61
N VAL A 141 10.22 11.88 5.54
CA VAL A 141 10.84 10.63 5.07
C VAL A 141 11.80 10.07 6.12
N PHE A 142 12.64 10.92 6.71
CA PHE A 142 13.59 10.52 7.74
C PHE A 142 12.87 9.93 8.98
N THR A 143 11.84 10.61 9.47
CA THR A 143 11.04 10.16 10.62
C THR A 143 10.35 8.83 10.33
N THR A 144 9.88 8.63 9.09
CA THR A 144 9.28 7.36 8.68
C THR A 144 10.30 6.22 8.72
N ILE A 145 11.51 6.45 8.22
CA ILE A 145 12.60 5.46 8.23
C ILE A 145 13.02 5.16 9.68
N ASP A 146 13.13 6.17 10.53
CA ASP A 146 13.51 5.99 11.93
C ASP A 146 12.43 5.25 12.73
N GLY A 147 11.16 5.55 12.48
CA GLY A 147 10.02 4.80 13.04
C GLY A 147 10.05 3.32 12.70
N LEU A 148 10.39 2.98 11.44
CA LEU A 148 10.61 1.60 11.04
C LEU A 148 11.78 0.95 11.78
N ARG A 149 12.90 1.65 11.87
CA ARG A 149 14.06 1.17 12.62
C ARG A 149 13.68 0.84 14.07
N MET A 150 12.91 1.71 14.72
CA MET A 150 12.43 1.48 16.08
C MET A 150 11.56 0.23 16.19
N LEU A 151 10.68 -0.03 15.20
CA LEU A 151 9.88 -1.26 15.14
C LEU A 151 10.78 -2.51 15.09
N PHE A 152 11.79 -2.53 14.20
CA PHE A 152 12.69 -3.67 14.06
C PHE A 152 13.65 -3.87 15.23
N THR A 153 14.00 -2.79 15.95
CA THR A 153 14.87 -2.86 17.13
C THR A 153 14.11 -3.15 18.43
N GLY A 154 12.77 -3.30 18.37
CA GLY A 154 11.94 -3.56 19.55
C GLY A 154 11.85 -2.38 20.52
N GLN A 155 12.20 -1.18 20.07
CA GLN A 155 12.11 0.05 20.87
C GLN A 155 10.70 0.64 20.91
N THR A 156 9.81 0.15 20.03
CA THR A 156 8.41 0.55 19.97
C THR A 156 7.56 -0.46 20.73
N SER A 157 6.74 0.02 21.66
CA SER A 157 5.73 -0.81 22.35
C SER A 157 4.57 -1.11 21.39
N THR A 158 4.01 -2.32 21.45
CA THR A 158 2.82 -2.70 20.69
C THR A 158 1.62 -1.75 20.97
N ALA A 159 1.62 -1.09 22.12
CA ALA A 159 0.63 -0.08 22.48
C ALA A 159 0.69 1.20 21.61
N GLN A 160 1.78 1.41 20.87
CA GLN A 160 1.92 2.55 19.94
C GLN A 160 1.47 2.22 18.51
N LEU A 161 1.19 0.95 18.23
CA LEU A 161 0.62 0.56 16.94
C LEU A 161 -0.83 1.04 16.87
N ILE A 162 -1.17 1.59 15.70
CA ILE A 162 -2.53 2.02 15.38
C ILE A 162 -3.08 0.99 14.40
N GLY A 163 -4.17 0.35 14.79
CA GLY A 163 -4.85 -0.63 13.96
C GLY A 163 -5.95 -0.02 13.06
N PRO A 164 -6.72 -0.87 12.38
CA PRO A 164 -7.77 -0.40 11.46
C PRO A 164 -8.81 0.52 12.10
N VAL A 165 -9.15 0.26 13.37
CA VAL A 165 -10.13 1.09 14.11
C VAL A 165 -9.52 2.44 14.45
N GLY A 166 -8.29 2.47 14.95
CA GLY A 166 -7.59 3.72 15.27
C GLY A 166 -7.32 4.57 14.02
N ILE A 167 -6.94 3.96 12.89
CA ILE A 167 -6.81 4.67 11.61
C ILE A 167 -8.16 5.29 11.21
N SER A 168 -9.25 4.55 11.35
CA SER A 168 -10.61 5.05 11.05
C SER A 168 -10.96 6.26 11.90
N GLU A 169 -10.61 6.24 13.18
CA GLU A 169 -10.84 7.34 14.10
C GLU A 169 -10.03 8.59 13.70
N VAL A 170 -8.73 8.42 13.44
CA VAL A 170 -7.85 9.53 12.99
C VAL A 170 -8.41 10.17 11.73
N VAL A 171 -8.81 9.38 10.74
CA VAL A 171 -9.39 9.89 9.48
C VAL A 171 -10.74 10.57 9.72
N ALA A 172 -11.58 10.02 10.59
CA ALA A 172 -12.89 10.59 10.91
C ALA A 172 -12.77 11.98 11.59
N GLN A 173 -11.75 12.17 12.44
CA GLN A 173 -11.52 13.39 13.20
C GLN A 173 -10.89 14.52 12.38
N THR A 174 -10.39 14.26 11.16
CA THR A 174 -9.77 15.30 10.32
C THR A 174 -10.69 16.49 10.10
N GLN A 175 -10.15 17.70 10.37
CA GLN A 175 -10.86 18.96 10.20
C GLN A 175 -10.30 19.71 8.98
N GLY A 176 -11.06 19.67 7.88
CA GLY A 176 -10.68 20.35 6.66
C GLY A 176 -9.72 19.57 5.75
N ILE A 177 -9.51 20.14 4.56
CA ILE A 177 -8.80 19.47 3.47
C ILE A 177 -7.29 19.30 3.73
N LYS A 178 -6.66 20.26 4.42
CA LYS A 178 -5.22 20.25 4.68
C LYS A 178 -4.84 19.06 5.57
N GLU A 179 -5.58 18.87 6.65
CA GLU A 179 -5.35 17.79 7.60
C GLU A 179 -5.66 16.43 6.95
N PHE A 180 -6.72 16.34 6.16
CA PHE A 180 -7.05 15.12 5.39
C PHE A 180 -5.91 14.74 4.42
N ILE A 181 -5.37 15.71 3.68
CA ILE A 181 -4.24 15.48 2.75
C ILE A 181 -2.97 15.07 3.51
N TYR A 182 -2.72 15.66 4.68
CA TYR A 182 -1.61 15.25 5.54
C TYR A 182 -1.74 13.78 5.97
N ILE A 183 -2.88 13.39 6.50
CA ILE A 183 -3.15 12.01 6.92
C ILE A 183 -3.11 11.04 5.73
N LEU A 184 -3.61 11.44 4.56
CA LEU A 184 -3.51 10.68 3.33
C LEU A 184 -2.04 10.36 2.98
N ALA A 185 -1.14 11.35 3.07
CA ALA A 185 0.28 11.14 2.81
C ALA A 185 0.93 10.22 3.86
N VAL A 186 0.61 10.41 5.14
CA VAL A 186 1.13 9.58 6.25
C VAL A 186 0.71 8.12 6.07
N ILE A 187 -0.57 7.85 5.77
CA ILE A 187 -1.05 6.48 5.57
C ILE A 187 -0.47 5.88 4.28
N SER A 188 -0.31 6.68 3.22
CA SER A 188 0.28 6.20 1.97
C SER A 188 1.72 5.74 2.13
N ILE A 189 2.58 6.52 2.80
CA ILE A 189 3.98 6.12 3.02
C ILE A 189 4.04 4.91 3.95
N SER A 190 3.21 4.87 4.99
CA SER A 190 3.13 3.74 5.92
C SER A 190 2.72 2.45 5.20
N LEU A 191 1.72 2.53 4.30
CA LEU A 191 1.28 1.39 3.49
C LEU A 191 2.39 0.91 2.55
N GLY A 192 3.06 1.84 1.84
CA GLY A 192 4.15 1.49 0.93
C GLY A 192 5.32 0.82 1.66
N VAL A 193 5.70 1.38 2.79
CA VAL A 193 6.80 0.86 3.59
C VAL A 193 6.45 -0.48 4.23
N THR A 194 5.26 -0.63 4.81
CA THR A 194 4.79 -1.89 5.38
C THR A 194 4.75 -2.99 4.33
N ASN A 195 4.32 -2.70 3.11
CA ASN A 195 4.30 -3.68 2.03
C ASN A 195 5.69 -4.14 1.58
N LEU A 196 6.77 -3.39 1.85
CA LEU A 196 8.14 -3.82 1.59
C LEU A 196 8.73 -4.71 2.69
N ILE A 197 8.07 -4.86 3.84
CA ILE A 197 8.53 -5.77 4.90
C ILE A 197 8.53 -7.20 4.38
N PRO A 198 9.61 -8.00 4.61
CA PRO A 198 9.73 -9.37 4.15
C PRO A 198 8.82 -10.31 4.97
N PHE A 199 7.53 -10.09 4.90
CA PHE A 199 6.51 -10.87 5.59
C PHE A 199 5.56 -11.55 4.57
N PRO A 200 5.20 -12.82 4.76
CA PRO A 200 4.25 -13.50 3.86
C PRO A 200 2.95 -12.70 3.68
N LEU A 201 2.40 -12.71 2.48
CA LEU A 201 1.25 -11.93 2.01
C LEU A 201 1.53 -10.46 1.67
N LEU A 202 2.62 -9.87 2.14
CA LEU A 202 3.05 -8.55 1.69
C LEU A 202 3.95 -8.67 0.46
N ASP A 203 4.07 -7.60 -0.32
CA ASP A 203 4.94 -7.55 -1.49
C ASP A 203 6.39 -7.92 -1.15
N GLY A 204 6.90 -7.41 -0.02
CA GLY A 204 8.23 -7.71 0.49
C GLY A 204 8.45 -9.20 0.77
N GLY A 205 7.42 -9.91 1.21
CA GLY A 205 7.45 -11.37 1.35
C GLY A 205 7.61 -12.06 0.01
N LYS A 206 6.87 -11.63 -1.02
CA LYS A 206 6.99 -12.15 -2.38
C LYS A 206 8.36 -11.83 -2.99
N ILE A 207 8.88 -10.62 -2.75
CA ILE A 207 10.24 -10.23 -3.15
C ILE A 207 11.27 -11.14 -2.49
N LEU A 208 11.15 -11.43 -1.19
CA LEU A 208 12.04 -12.35 -0.48
C LEU A 208 12.03 -13.75 -1.10
N LEU A 209 10.86 -14.29 -1.45
CA LEU A 209 10.76 -15.59 -2.12
C LEU A 209 11.42 -15.58 -3.50
N LEU A 210 11.30 -14.49 -4.27
CA LEU A 210 11.98 -14.30 -5.55
C LEU A 210 13.51 -14.22 -5.40
N ILE A 211 13.99 -13.58 -4.35
CA ILE A 211 15.44 -13.56 -4.04
C ILE A 211 15.93 -14.96 -3.68
N ILE A 212 15.19 -15.72 -2.89
CA ILE A 212 15.51 -17.12 -2.57
C ILE A 212 15.54 -17.97 -3.85
N GLU A 213 14.58 -17.77 -4.75
CA GLU A 213 14.55 -18.44 -6.06
C GLU A 213 15.80 -18.12 -6.89
N ALA A 214 16.23 -16.82 -6.91
CA ALA A 214 17.44 -16.39 -7.61
C ALA A 214 18.69 -17.10 -7.09
N ILE A 215 18.84 -17.20 -5.76
CA ILE A 215 20.00 -17.86 -5.12
C ILE A 215 19.98 -19.37 -5.39
N ARG A 216 18.82 -20.02 -5.28
CA ARG A 216 18.64 -21.46 -5.49
C ARG A 216 18.68 -21.86 -6.95
N LYS A 217 18.48 -20.91 -7.87
CA LYS A 217 18.31 -21.14 -9.31
C LYS A 217 17.16 -22.11 -9.65
N LYS A 218 16.23 -22.28 -8.74
CA LYS A 218 15.04 -23.12 -8.87
C LYS A 218 13.90 -22.49 -8.10
N PRO A 219 12.69 -22.42 -8.70
CA PRO A 219 11.53 -21.92 -8.01
C PRO A 219 11.15 -22.79 -6.81
N LEU A 220 10.48 -22.20 -5.85
CA LEU A 220 9.87 -22.95 -4.75
C LEU A 220 8.72 -23.81 -5.29
N LYS A 221 8.42 -24.92 -4.62
CA LYS A 221 7.22 -25.70 -4.93
C LYS A 221 5.98 -24.88 -4.55
N GLU A 222 4.96 -24.88 -5.39
CA GLU A 222 3.69 -24.17 -5.15
C GLU A 222 3.09 -24.51 -3.79
N GLU A 223 3.08 -25.80 -3.40
CA GLU A 223 2.62 -26.21 -2.08
C GLU A 223 3.38 -25.52 -0.91
N THR A 224 4.66 -25.24 -1.10
CA THR A 224 5.48 -24.58 -0.07
C THR A 224 5.14 -23.09 -0.02
N GLU A 225 4.94 -22.45 -1.17
CA GLU A 225 4.54 -21.05 -1.25
C GLU A 225 3.15 -20.86 -0.60
N ILE A 226 2.19 -21.72 -0.90
CA ILE A 226 0.85 -21.72 -0.30
C ILE A 226 0.92 -21.88 1.23
N LYS A 227 1.74 -22.83 1.73
CA LYS A 227 1.90 -23.03 3.19
C LYS A 227 2.49 -21.80 3.88
N ILE A 228 3.49 -21.15 3.26
CA ILE A 228 4.09 -19.91 3.79
C ILE A 228 3.04 -18.79 3.82
N GLN A 229 2.25 -18.65 2.76
CA GLN A 229 1.18 -17.64 2.69
C GLN A 229 0.07 -17.90 3.72
N LEU A 230 -0.37 -19.14 3.90
CA LEU A 230 -1.37 -19.51 4.89
C LEU A 230 -0.90 -19.24 6.32
N LEU A 231 0.37 -19.55 6.63
CA LEU A 231 0.97 -19.23 7.93
C LEU A 231 1.02 -17.72 8.15
N GLY A 232 1.46 -16.96 7.14
CA GLY A 232 1.47 -15.50 7.20
C GLY A 232 0.07 -14.92 7.40
N PHE A 233 -0.93 -15.45 6.71
CA PHE A 233 -2.33 -15.06 6.87
C PHE A 233 -2.83 -15.28 8.30
N ALA A 234 -2.56 -16.45 8.87
CA ALA A 234 -2.94 -16.74 10.25
C ALA A 234 -2.30 -15.75 11.23
N ILE A 235 -1.01 -15.46 11.07
CA ILE A 235 -0.29 -14.49 11.91
C ILE A 235 -0.89 -13.08 11.77
N LEU A 236 -1.16 -12.62 10.53
CA LEU A 236 -1.77 -11.30 10.31
C LEU A 236 -3.16 -11.18 10.91
N ILE A 237 -3.98 -12.22 10.82
CA ILE A 237 -5.31 -12.23 11.46
C ILE A 237 -5.19 -12.10 12.97
N VAL A 238 -4.29 -12.88 13.60
CA VAL A 238 -4.07 -12.78 15.06
C VAL A 238 -3.59 -11.38 15.43
N LEU A 239 -2.62 -10.83 14.69
CA LEU A 239 -2.11 -9.48 14.94
C LEU A 239 -3.20 -8.43 14.75
N ALA A 240 -4.01 -8.51 13.70
CA ALA A 240 -5.12 -7.60 13.45
C ALA A 240 -6.15 -7.65 14.59
N LEU A 241 -6.48 -8.83 15.09
CA LEU A 241 -7.39 -8.98 16.24
C LEU A 241 -6.83 -8.35 17.51
N VAL A 242 -5.53 -8.59 17.81
CA VAL A 242 -4.87 -8.02 18.99
C VAL A 242 -4.83 -6.49 18.92
N VAL A 243 -4.43 -5.93 17.78
CA VAL A 243 -4.33 -4.47 17.61
C VAL A 243 -5.73 -3.84 17.61
N THR A 244 -6.71 -4.46 16.97
CA THR A 244 -8.11 -3.98 17.00
C THR A 244 -8.67 -3.98 18.44
N TYR A 245 -8.38 -5.02 19.21
CA TYR A 245 -8.76 -5.07 20.62
C TYR A 245 -8.13 -3.93 21.43
N GLN A 246 -6.83 -3.65 21.20
CA GLN A 246 -6.14 -2.53 21.85
C GLN A 246 -6.73 -1.17 21.44
N ASP A 247 -7.05 -0.97 20.15
CA ASP A 247 -7.70 0.25 19.67
C ASP A 247 -9.03 0.49 20.38
N ILE A 248 -9.87 -0.56 20.49
CA ILE A 248 -11.18 -0.46 21.16
C ILE A 248 -11.01 -0.09 22.64
N ILE A 249 -10.06 -0.68 23.34
CA ILE A 249 -9.79 -0.34 24.75
C ILE A 249 -9.36 1.13 24.88
N LYS A 250 -8.49 1.64 24.00
CA LYS A 250 -8.06 3.03 24.01
C LYS A 250 -9.20 4.04 23.77
N ILE A 251 -10.22 3.65 23.01
CA ILE A 251 -11.38 4.50 22.72
C ILE A 251 -12.36 4.51 23.90
N ILE A 252 -12.43 3.43 24.69
CA ILE A 252 -13.39 3.29 25.80
C ILE A 252 -12.84 3.94 27.09
N HIS A 253 -11.52 4.02 27.24
CA HIS A 253 -10.82 4.60 28.38
C HIS A 253 -10.16 5.91 28.05
#